data_a4307a4920d725e8bea3ca8efb9ebdc1
#
_entry.id   a4307a4920d725e8bea3ca8efb9ebdc1
#
_cell.length_a   1.000
_cell.length_b   1.000
_cell.length_c   1.000
_cell.angle_alpha   90.00
_cell.angle_beta   90.00
_cell.angle_gamma   90.00
#
_symmetry.space_group_name_H-M   'P 1'
#
loop_
_entity.id
_entity.type
_entity.pdbx_description
1 polymer ?
#
loop_
_entity_poly.entity_id
_entity_poly.type
_entity_poly.pdbx_seq_one_letter_code
_entity_poly.pdbx_strand_id
1 'polypeptide(L)'
;MLTKNELKSTLKEVLSTQATSYDYQDTMEYLVYKAFDLGADDVDIDEHDNIYITKGNADVYPCVVAHTDTVHDIYKGYKVYEIEGNFVAYDSDSMKQVGTGGDDKVGLWVCLEMLRNHDNIKIALFSQEEIGCVGSSQARKTFFDDVGYAFECDRKGNSDFVQNSSGVKMFGKKFKKAIQPI
;
A
#
# COMPACT_ATOMS: atom_id res chain seq x y z
N MET A 1 7.57 -9.75 -16.33
CA MET A 1 8.05 -9.60 -14.94
C MET A 1 9.18 -8.58 -14.94
N LEU A 2 9.14 -7.58 -14.08
CA LEU A 2 10.18 -6.54 -13.99
C LEU A 2 11.51 -7.14 -13.52
N THR A 3 12.60 -6.54 -13.96
CA THR A 3 13.94 -6.82 -13.43
C THR A 3 14.09 -6.26 -12.01
N LYS A 4 15.08 -6.74 -11.28
CA LYS A 4 15.39 -6.22 -9.94
C LYS A 4 15.61 -4.69 -9.93
N ASN A 5 16.22 -4.14 -10.97
CA ASN A 5 16.48 -2.71 -11.07
C ASN A 5 15.19 -1.91 -11.33
N GLU A 6 14.27 -2.44 -12.15
CA GLU A 6 12.98 -1.83 -12.37
C GLU A 6 12.12 -1.85 -11.10
N LEU A 7 12.12 -2.97 -10.36
CA LEU A 7 11.44 -3.06 -9.06
C LEU A 7 11.98 -2.04 -8.04
N LYS A 8 13.30 -1.82 -8.02
CA LYS A 8 13.89 -0.78 -7.17
C LYS A 8 13.52 0.62 -7.62
N SER A 9 13.43 0.85 -8.92
CA SER A 9 13.02 2.14 -9.47
C SER A 9 11.60 2.48 -9.08
N THR A 10 10.66 1.54 -9.26
CA THR A 10 9.25 1.74 -8.88
C THR A 10 9.07 1.91 -7.36
N LEU A 11 9.81 1.16 -6.55
CA LEU A 11 9.81 1.37 -5.10
C LEU A 11 10.33 2.77 -4.74
N LYS A 12 11.42 3.22 -5.37
CA LYS A 12 11.96 4.56 -5.13
C LYS A 12 10.96 5.66 -5.50
N GLU A 13 10.19 5.49 -6.59
CA GLU A 13 9.13 6.43 -6.97
C GLU A 13 8.10 6.57 -5.83
N VAL A 14 7.58 5.44 -5.31
CA VAL A 14 6.60 5.45 -4.21
C VAL A 14 7.21 6.06 -2.94
N LEU A 15 8.44 5.67 -2.57
CA LEU A 15 9.13 6.24 -1.40
C LEU A 15 9.38 7.75 -1.55
N SER A 16 9.40 8.28 -2.77
CA SER A 16 9.63 9.70 -3.03
C SER A 16 8.36 10.56 -2.89
N THR A 17 7.18 9.97 -2.78
CA THR A 17 5.96 10.69 -2.38
C THR A 17 6.04 11.05 -0.89
N GLN A 18 5.28 12.03 -0.46
CA GLN A 18 5.19 12.39 0.96
C GLN A 18 3.72 12.50 1.36
N ALA A 19 3.36 11.95 2.50
CA ALA A 19 2.02 12.04 3.05
C ALA A 19 2.08 12.05 4.58
N THR A 20 1.22 12.83 5.20
CA THR A 20 0.86 12.71 6.62
C THR A 20 -0.61 12.31 6.71
N SER A 21 -1.12 12.03 7.92
CA SER A 21 -2.57 11.77 8.10
C SER A 21 -3.47 12.98 7.78
N TYR A 22 -2.91 14.16 7.51
CA TYR A 22 -3.64 15.40 7.26
C TYR A 22 -3.27 16.12 5.95
N ASP A 23 -2.17 15.69 5.31
CA ASP A 23 -1.67 16.25 4.04
C ASP A 23 -1.13 15.11 3.19
N TYR A 24 -1.95 14.59 2.28
CA TYR A 24 -1.69 13.40 1.47
C TYR A 24 -2.18 13.54 0.02
N GLN A 25 -2.62 14.72 -0.39
CA GLN A 25 -3.25 14.94 -1.68
C GLN A 25 -2.32 14.55 -2.85
N ASP A 26 -1.06 14.99 -2.82
CA ASP A 26 -0.08 14.69 -3.88
C ASP A 26 0.16 13.17 -4.00
N THR A 27 0.19 12.46 -2.87
CA THR A 27 0.33 10.99 -2.85
C THR A 27 -0.90 10.31 -3.43
N MET A 28 -2.11 10.78 -3.11
CA MET A 28 -3.35 10.25 -3.68
C MET A 28 -3.39 10.45 -5.20
N GLU A 29 -3.08 11.65 -5.70
CA GLU A 29 -3.03 11.93 -7.14
C GLU A 29 -2.02 11.02 -7.86
N TYR A 30 -0.85 10.82 -7.27
CA TYR A 30 0.14 9.88 -7.78
C TYR A 30 -0.40 8.45 -7.86
N LEU A 31 -1.06 7.96 -6.80
CA LEU A 31 -1.59 6.60 -6.74
C LEU A 31 -2.71 6.38 -7.76
N VAL A 32 -3.63 7.33 -7.91
CA VAL A 32 -4.71 7.30 -8.91
C VAL A 32 -4.13 7.26 -10.32
N TYR A 33 -3.17 8.17 -10.63
CA TYR A 33 -2.50 8.18 -11.93
C TYR A 33 -1.81 6.83 -12.21
N LYS A 34 -1.04 6.31 -11.25
CA LYS A 34 -0.34 5.03 -11.40
C LYS A 34 -1.30 3.85 -11.55
N ALA A 35 -2.44 3.87 -10.87
CA ALA A 35 -3.43 2.80 -11.01
C ALA A 35 -3.93 2.69 -12.46
N PHE A 36 -4.29 3.81 -13.09
CA PHE A 36 -4.69 3.83 -14.49
C PHE A 36 -3.55 3.47 -15.45
N ASP A 37 -2.34 3.97 -15.22
CA ASP A 37 -1.13 3.63 -16.00
C ASP A 37 -0.83 2.12 -15.97
N LEU A 38 -1.18 1.44 -14.88
CA LEU A 38 -1.04 -0.01 -14.68
C LEU A 38 -2.24 -0.83 -15.14
N GLY A 39 -3.24 -0.17 -15.75
CA GLY A 39 -4.39 -0.81 -16.38
C GLY A 39 -5.54 -1.11 -15.42
N ALA A 40 -5.73 -0.31 -14.38
CA ALA A 40 -6.97 -0.33 -13.61
C ALA A 40 -8.16 0.02 -14.51
N ASP A 41 -9.26 -0.71 -14.37
CA ASP A 41 -10.50 -0.44 -15.10
C ASP A 41 -11.36 0.59 -14.36
N ASP A 42 -11.27 0.61 -13.03
CA ASP A 42 -12.00 1.53 -12.17
C ASP A 42 -11.14 1.99 -10.99
N VAL A 43 -11.22 3.29 -10.68
CA VAL A 43 -10.59 3.90 -9.50
C VAL A 43 -11.59 4.87 -8.89
N ASP A 44 -12.02 4.60 -7.69
CA ASP A 44 -13.00 5.40 -6.96
C ASP A 44 -12.43 5.87 -5.62
N ILE A 45 -12.79 7.07 -5.20
CA ILE A 45 -12.38 7.68 -3.94
C ILE A 45 -13.64 8.00 -3.14
N ASP A 46 -13.70 7.55 -1.90
CA ASP A 46 -14.84 7.84 -1.03
C ASP A 46 -14.69 9.17 -0.26
N GLU A 47 -15.71 9.53 0.52
CA GLU A 47 -15.77 10.74 1.33
C GLU A 47 -14.75 10.77 2.50
N HIS A 48 -14.06 9.66 2.72
CA HIS A 48 -13.00 9.51 3.72
C HIS A 48 -11.61 9.43 3.08
N ASP A 49 -11.51 9.75 1.77
CA ASP A 49 -10.28 9.68 0.98
C ASP A 49 -9.67 8.28 0.89
N ASN A 50 -10.47 7.22 1.09
CA ASN A 50 -10.06 5.87 0.76
C ASN A 50 -10.11 5.66 -0.75
N ILE A 51 -9.10 5.01 -1.31
CA ILE A 51 -9.01 4.72 -2.74
C ILE A 51 -9.34 3.25 -2.98
N TYR A 52 -10.28 2.99 -3.87
CA TYR A 52 -10.69 1.66 -4.29
C TYR A 52 -10.36 1.45 -5.75
N ILE A 53 -9.61 0.41 -6.06
CA ILE A 53 -9.13 0.12 -7.42
C ILE A 53 -9.63 -1.27 -7.82
N THR A 54 -10.19 -1.38 -9.02
CA THR A 54 -10.59 -2.65 -9.60
C THR A 54 -9.94 -2.84 -10.96
N LYS A 55 -9.41 -4.02 -11.22
CA LYS A 55 -8.92 -4.45 -12.52
C LYS A 55 -9.48 -5.80 -12.89
N GLY A 56 -9.93 -5.92 -14.14
CA GLY A 56 -10.48 -7.14 -14.72
C GLY A 56 -11.95 -7.37 -14.35
N ASN A 57 -12.45 -8.54 -14.77
CA ASN A 57 -13.82 -8.96 -14.51
C ASN A 57 -13.80 -10.42 -14.04
N ALA A 58 -14.07 -10.65 -12.77
CA ALA A 58 -14.07 -11.96 -12.12
C ALA A 58 -15.21 -12.09 -11.11
N ASP A 59 -15.69 -13.31 -10.88
CA ASP A 59 -16.71 -13.58 -9.86
C ASP A 59 -16.17 -13.43 -8.44
N VAL A 60 -14.85 -13.64 -8.26
CA VAL A 60 -14.16 -13.53 -6.97
C VAL A 60 -12.77 -12.95 -7.17
N TYR A 61 -12.44 -11.90 -6.42
CA TYR A 61 -11.17 -11.21 -6.50
C TYR A 61 -10.25 -11.50 -5.30
N PRO A 62 -8.92 -11.59 -5.53
CA PRO A 62 -7.96 -11.27 -4.49
C PRO A 62 -8.00 -9.75 -4.21
N CYS A 63 -7.76 -9.36 -2.97
CA CYS A 63 -7.63 -7.96 -2.59
C CYS A 63 -6.31 -7.73 -1.86
N VAL A 64 -5.63 -6.63 -2.18
CA VAL A 64 -4.44 -6.17 -1.45
C VAL A 64 -4.76 -4.84 -0.82
N VAL A 65 -4.30 -4.66 0.42
CA VAL A 65 -4.60 -3.50 1.25
C VAL A 65 -3.30 -2.83 1.69
N ALA A 66 -3.31 -1.51 1.77
CA ALA A 66 -2.25 -0.68 2.33
C ALA A 66 -2.86 0.62 2.89
N HIS A 67 -2.09 1.41 3.64
CA HIS A 67 -2.50 2.76 4.00
C HIS A 67 -1.65 3.83 3.31
N THR A 68 -2.22 5.05 3.17
CA THR A 68 -1.63 6.13 2.36
C THR A 68 -0.81 7.13 3.15
N ASP A 69 -1.07 7.25 4.42
CA ASP A 69 -0.43 8.21 5.32
C ASP A 69 0.83 7.65 5.98
N THR A 70 1.62 8.53 6.58
CA THR A 70 2.80 8.18 7.38
C THR A 70 2.92 9.14 8.58
N VAL A 71 3.66 8.73 9.59
CA VAL A 71 3.96 9.56 10.79
C VAL A 71 4.98 10.67 10.55
N HIS A 72 5.52 10.79 9.34
CA HIS A 72 6.62 11.71 9.03
C HIS A 72 6.12 13.06 8.55
N ASP A 73 6.85 14.13 8.89
CA ASP A 73 6.59 15.47 8.37
C ASP A 73 6.86 15.56 6.87
N ILE A 74 6.27 16.56 6.21
CA ILE A 74 6.53 16.91 4.82
C ILE A 74 7.70 17.88 4.73
N TYR A 75 8.69 17.56 3.90
CA TYR A 75 9.92 18.34 3.72
C TYR A 75 10.06 18.82 2.29
N LYS A 76 10.32 20.11 2.08
CA LYS A 76 10.53 20.68 0.72
C LYS A 76 11.77 20.14 0.04
N GLY A 77 12.81 19.88 0.81
CA GLY A 77 14.08 19.33 0.35
C GLY A 77 14.17 17.81 0.32
N TYR A 78 13.03 17.11 0.45
CA TYR A 78 12.96 15.66 0.54
C TYR A 78 13.51 14.96 -0.70
N LYS A 79 14.43 14.03 -0.49
CA LYS A 79 14.99 13.18 -1.55
C LYS A 79 15.30 11.79 -1.02
N VAL A 80 14.99 10.77 -1.84
CA VAL A 80 15.28 9.38 -1.54
C VAL A 80 16.52 8.93 -2.32
N TYR A 81 17.45 8.31 -1.62
CA TYR A 81 18.69 7.75 -2.16
C TYR A 81 18.75 6.26 -1.94
N GLU A 82 19.37 5.52 -2.86
CA GLU A 82 19.78 4.14 -2.63
C GLU A 82 21.26 4.13 -2.25
N ILE A 83 21.56 3.61 -1.06
CA ILE A 83 22.91 3.49 -0.53
C ILE A 83 23.14 2.05 -0.10
N GLU A 84 24.07 1.35 -0.73
CA GLU A 84 24.38 -0.06 -0.45
C GLU A 84 23.15 -0.98 -0.44
N GLY A 85 22.20 -0.71 -1.35
CA GLY A 85 20.97 -1.48 -1.50
C GLY A 85 19.85 -1.12 -0.52
N ASN A 86 20.05 -0.14 0.34
CA ASN A 86 19.03 0.41 1.24
C ASN A 86 18.52 1.75 0.73
N PHE A 87 17.23 2.02 0.93
CA PHE A 87 16.66 3.34 0.66
C PHE A 87 16.71 4.20 1.92
N VAL A 88 17.24 5.40 1.77
CA VAL A 88 17.30 6.41 2.83
C VAL A 88 16.74 7.73 2.30
N ALA A 89 16.04 8.47 3.15
CA ALA A 89 15.56 9.80 2.82
C ALA A 89 16.40 10.87 3.54
N TYR A 90 16.55 11.99 2.85
CA TYR A 90 17.33 13.11 3.32
C TYR A 90 16.62 14.41 2.95
N ASP A 91 16.53 15.33 3.89
CA ASP A 91 16.05 16.67 3.63
C ASP A 91 17.24 17.61 3.41
N SER A 92 17.36 18.13 2.19
CA SER A 92 18.45 19.00 1.80
C SER A 92 18.40 20.39 2.47
N ASP A 93 17.22 20.82 2.91
CA ASP A 93 17.03 22.14 3.50
C ASP A 93 17.52 22.15 4.95
N SER A 94 17.19 21.11 5.71
CA SER A 94 17.67 20.95 7.10
C SER A 94 18.99 20.20 7.21
N MET A 95 19.51 19.64 6.12
CA MET A 95 20.72 18.80 6.09
C MET A 95 20.64 17.61 7.03
N LYS A 96 19.48 16.94 7.09
CA LYS A 96 19.24 15.81 8.00
C LYS A 96 18.69 14.59 7.27
N GLN A 97 19.02 13.42 7.79
CA GLN A 97 18.31 12.20 7.45
C GLN A 97 16.91 12.25 8.07
N VAL A 98 15.92 11.89 7.28
CA VAL A 98 14.49 11.84 7.66
C VAL A 98 13.91 10.47 7.37
N GLY A 99 12.69 10.20 7.82
CA GLY A 99 12.03 8.93 7.55
C GLY A 99 11.65 8.77 6.07
N THR A 100 11.73 7.54 5.56
CA THR A 100 11.28 7.20 4.21
C THR A 100 9.77 6.96 4.13
N GLY A 101 9.11 6.75 5.28
CA GLY A 101 7.71 6.30 5.33
C GLY A 101 7.52 4.90 4.75
N GLY A 102 8.47 3.99 5.03
CA GLY A 102 8.36 2.61 4.57
C GLY A 102 7.11 1.89 5.07
N ASP A 103 6.60 2.30 6.18
CA ASP A 103 5.29 2.12 6.77
C ASP A 103 4.37 3.25 6.27
N ASP A 104 3.36 3.02 5.36
CA ASP A 104 3.20 1.76 4.61
C ASP A 104 3.44 1.95 3.09
N LYS A 105 4.37 2.82 2.70
CA LYS A 105 4.72 3.01 1.29
C LYS A 105 5.25 1.73 0.62
N VAL A 106 5.79 0.79 1.41
CA VAL A 106 6.16 -0.52 0.89
C VAL A 106 4.91 -1.32 0.55
N GLY A 107 3.86 -1.28 1.37
CA GLY A 107 2.55 -1.87 1.05
C GLY A 107 1.91 -1.21 -0.18
N LEU A 108 1.97 0.12 -0.31
CA LEU A 108 1.52 0.83 -1.51
C LEU A 108 2.26 0.33 -2.76
N TRP A 109 3.58 0.18 -2.69
CA TRP A 109 4.37 -0.37 -3.79
C TRP A 109 3.96 -1.81 -4.12
N VAL A 110 3.74 -2.67 -3.11
CA VAL A 110 3.24 -4.04 -3.31
C VAL A 110 1.88 -4.01 -4.01
N CYS A 111 0.95 -3.13 -3.60
CA CYS A 111 -0.34 -2.96 -4.27
C CYS A 111 -0.18 -2.63 -5.76
N LEU A 112 0.68 -1.68 -6.10
CA LEU A 112 0.95 -1.30 -7.50
C LEU A 112 1.61 -2.43 -8.30
N GLU A 113 2.55 -3.17 -7.72
CA GLU A 113 3.16 -4.33 -8.40
C GLU A 113 2.18 -5.50 -8.57
N MET A 114 1.28 -5.72 -7.63
CA MET A 114 0.20 -6.70 -7.76
C MET A 114 -0.78 -6.28 -8.86
N LEU A 115 -1.16 -4.99 -8.94
CA LEU A 115 -1.99 -4.44 -10.01
C LEU A 115 -1.35 -4.64 -11.40
N ARG A 116 -0.03 -4.43 -11.50
CA ARG A 116 0.76 -4.64 -12.73
C ARG A 116 0.72 -6.09 -13.21
N ASN A 117 0.83 -7.03 -12.28
CA ASN A 117 1.10 -8.44 -12.59
C ASN A 117 -0.16 -9.34 -12.61
N HIS A 118 -1.33 -8.82 -12.26
CA HIS A 118 -2.58 -9.58 -12.23
C HIS A 118 -3.62 -8.98 -13.17
N ASP A 119 -4.36 -9.85 -13.84
CA ASP A 119 -5.46 -9.46 -14.74
C ASP A 119 -6.76 -9.19 -13.97
N ASN A 120 -6.94 -9.80 -12.81
CA ASN A 120 -8.10 -9.62 -11.96
C ASN A 120 -7.66 -9.40 -10.52
N ILE A 121 -7.87 -8.20 -10.01
CA ILE A 121 -7.47 -7.81 -8.66
C ILE A 121 -8.27 -6.61 -8.17
N LYS A 122 -8.52 -6.55 -6.87
CA LYS A 122 -8.98 -5.36 -6.16
C LYS A 122 -7.91 -4.84 -5.20
N ILE A 123 -7.87 -3.52 -5.04
CA ILE A 123 -6.96 -2.87 -4.09
C ILE A 123 -7.77 -1.86 -3.29
N ALA A 124 -7.57 -1.84 -1.99
CA ALA A 124 -8.12 -0.83 -1.10
C ALA A 124 -6.96 -0.11 -0.38
N LEU A 125 -6.86 1.21 -0.58
CA LEU A 125 -5.86 2.03 0.07
C LEU A 125 -6.58 2.94 1.06
N PHE A 126 -6.24 2.81 2.34
CA PHE A 126 -6.92 3.50 3.42
C PHE A 126 -6.16 4.76 3.86
N SER A 127 -6.89 5.82 4.10
CA SER A 127 -6.37 7.06 4.68
C SER A 127 -6.28 6.97 6.20
N GLN A 128 -5.44 7.82 6.82
CA GLN A 128 -5.46 8.09 8.25
C GLN A 128 -5.35 6.83 9.15
N GLU A 129 -4.49 5.88 8.74
CA GLU A 129 -4.21 4.69 9.54
C GLU A 129 -3.49 5.07 10.83
N GLU A 130 -2.46 5.91 10.74
CA GLU A 130 -1.53 6.28 11.80
C GLU A 130 -2.16 7.07 12.97
N ILE A 131 -3.38 7.53 12.79
CA ILE A 131 -4.17 8.20 13.84
C ILE A 131 -5.36 7.37 14.33
N GLY A 132 -5.30 6.05 14.11
CA GLY A 132 -6.25 5.08 14.65
C GLY A 132 -7.17 4.44 13.63
N CYS A 133 -6.66 4.10 12.45
CA CYS A 133 -7.38 3.36 11.41
C CYS A 133 -8.70 4.05 10.99
N VAL A 134 -8.68 5.41 10.90
CA VAL A 134 -9.89 6.20 10.66
C VAL A 134 -10.51 5.82 9.32
N GLY A 135 -9.72 5.83 8.23
CA GLY A 135 -10.22 5.49 6.89
C GLY A 135 -10.78 4.07 6.81
N SER A 136 -10.03 3.08 7.28
CA SER A 136 -10.47 1.69 7.21
C SER A 136 -11.71 1.39 8.07
N SER A 137 -11.91 2.13 9.17
CA SER A 137 -13.13 2.03 9.99
C SER A 137 -14.40 2.47 9.25
N GLN A 138 -14.24 3.28 8.21
CA GLN A 138 -15.31 3.80 7.32
C GLN A 138 -15.32 3.10 5.95
N ALA A 139 -14.58 1.99 5.82
CA ALA A 139 -14.45 1.28 4.54
C ALA A 139 -15.80 0.95 3.91
N ARG A 140 -15.91 1.14 2.59
CA ARG A 140 -17.08 0.78 1.78
C ARG A 140 -17.22 -0.74 1.71
N LYS A 141 -18.08 -1.31 2.55
CA LYS A 141 -18.24 -2.77 2.69
C LYS A 141 -18.62 -3.46 1.38
N THR A 142 -19.45 -2.82 0.55
CA THR A 142 -19.88 -3.37 -0.75
C THR A 142 -18.74 -3.58 -1.74
N PHE A 143 -17.63 -2.87 -1.60
CA PHE A 143 -16.43 -3.13 -2.41
C PHE A 143 -15.86 -4.53 -2.19
N PHE A 144 -16.09 -5.10 -1.00
CA PHE A 144 -15.55 -6.39 -0.59
C PHE A 144 -16.50 -7.58 -0.78
N ASP A 145 -17.72 -7.36 -1.31
CA ASP A 145 -18.74 -8.41 -1.44
C ASP A 145 -18.29 -9.60 -2.31
N ASP A 146 -17.45 -9.33 -3.31
CA ASP A 146 -16.87 -10.31 -4.23
C ASP A 146 -15.38 -10.60 -3.95
N VAL A 147 -14.86 -10.19 -2.81
CA VAL A 147 -13.48 -10.46 -2.40
C VAL A 147 -13.39 -11.81 -1.68
N GLY A 148 -12.60 -12.73 -2.25
CA GLY A 148 -12.38 -14.05 -1.65
C GLY A 148 -11.42 -14.05 -0.48
N TYR A 149 -10.42 -13.17 -0.52
CA TYR A 149 -9.47 -12.91 0.56
C TYR A 149 -8.80 -11.55 0.37
N ALA A 150 -8.42 -10.93 1.49
CA ALA A 150 -7.62 -9.72 1.51
C ALA A 150 -6.34 -9.96 2.32
N PHE A 151 -5.26 -9.30 1.95
CA PHE A 151 -4.03 -9.26 2.74
C PHE A 151 -3.38 -7.89 2.68
N GLU A 152 -2.63 -7.58 3.72
CA GLU A 152 -1.92 -6.32 3.93
C GLU A 152 -0.46 -6.61 4.25
N CYS A 153 0.46 -5.79 3.72
CA CYS A 153 1.90 -5.96 3.91
C CYS A 153 2.46 -5.02 5.00
N ASP A 154 1.60 -4.39 5.77
CA ASP A 154 1.94 -3.48 6.85
C ASP A 154 2.47 -4.23 8.08
N ARG A 155 3.68 -4.78 7.93
CA ARG A 155 4.37 -5.44 9.03
C ARG A 155 5.88 -5.47 8.83
N LYS A 156 6.62 -5.16 9.88
CA LYS A 156 8.07 -5.23 9.86
C LYS A 156 8.57 -6.68 9.68
N GLY A 157 9.42 -6.90 8.68
CA GLY A 157 10.02 -8.20 8.39
C GLY A 157 9.26 -8.98 7.30
N ASN A 158 9.61 -10.26 7.14
CA ASN A 158 9.10 -11.10 6.06
C ASN A 158 8.91 -12.56 6.46
N SER A 159 8.83 -12.86 7.75
CA SER A 159 8.89 -14.24 8.27
C SER A 159 7.67 -14.64 9.09
N ASP A 160 6.68 -13.77 9.24
CA ASP A 160 5.48 -14.06 10.02
C ASP A 160 4.17 -13.58 9.36
N PHE A 161 3.06 -14.19 9.80
CA PHE A 161 1.71 -13.78 9.46
C PHE A 161 0.91 -13.52 10.73
N VAL A 162 0.19 -12.40 10.77
CA VAL A 162 -0.70 -12.07 11.88
C VAL A 162 -1.92 -12.98 11.82
N GLN A 163 -2.06 -13.88 12.79
CA GLN A 163 -3.18 -14.84 12.86
C GLN A 163 -4.40 -14.29 13.59
N ASN A 164 -4.18 -13.42 14.56
CA ASN A 164 -5.23 -12.79 15.34
C ASN A 164 -4.88 -11.32 15.53
N SER A 165 -5.86 -10.44 15.37
CA SER A 165 -5.76 -9.04 15.67
C SER A 165 -6.96 -8.61 16.50
N SER A 166 -6.74 -7.98 17.65
CA SER A 166 -7.79 -7.49 18.58
C SER A 166 -8.86 -8.53 18.89
N GLY A 167 -8.44 -9.81 19.05
CA GLY A 167 -9.34 -10.94 19.32
C GLY A 167 -10.05 -11.51 18.08
N VAL A 168 -9.85 -10.92 16.90
CA VAL A 168 -10.42 -11.40 15.64
C VAL A 168 -9.44 -12.34 14.95
N LYS A 169 -9.94 -13.48 14.51
CA LYS A 169 -9.15 -14.45 13.76
C LYS A 169 -9.08 -14.05 12.30
N MET A 170 -7.88 -13.75 11.81
CA MET A 170 -7.66 -13.21 10.47
C MET A 170 -7.83 -14.23 9.34
N PHE A 171 -7.56 -15.51 9.59
CA PHE A 171 -7.71 -16.53 8.55
C PHE A 171 -8.05 -17.92 9.08
N GLY A 172 -8.68 -18.73 8.20
CA GLY A 172 -9.17 -20.06 8.54
C GLY A 172 -8.11 -21.17 8.49
N LYS A 173 -8.48 -22.37 8.94
CA LYS A 173 -7.60 -23.55 8.97
C LYS A 173 -7.05 -23.94 7.58
N LYS A 174 -7.84 -23.77 6.50
CA LYS A 174 -7.42 -24.09 5.13
C LYS A 174 -6.27 -23.20 4.68
N PHE A 175 -6.39 -21.87 4.87
CA PHE A 175 -5.35 -20.92 4.54
C PHE A 175 -4.08 -21.19 5.37
N LYS A 176 -4.24 -21.40 6.69
CA LYS A 176 -3.11 -21.73 7.56
C LYS A 176 -2.33 -22.97 7.07
N LYS A 177 -3.05 -24.01 6.57
CA LYS A 177 -2.39 -25.20 6.02
C LYS A 177 -1.65 -24.89 4.70
N ALA A 178 -2.22 -24.01 3.86
CA ALA A 178 -1.62 -23.64 2.58
C ALA A 178 -0.33 -22.80 2.69
N ILE A 179 -0.21 -21.99 3.76
CA ILE A 179 0.97 -21.13 3.99
C ILE A 179 2.01 -21.75 4.95
N GLN A 180 1.78 -22.97 5.44
CA GLN A 180 2.83 -23.66 6.21
C GLN A 180 4.04 -23.91 5.29
N PRO A 181 5.29 -23.69 5.77
CA PRO A 181 6.47 -23.90 4.97
C PRO A 181 6.48 -25.30 4.34
N ILE A 182 6.77 -25.35 3.06
CA ILE A 182 7.02 -26.58 2.32
C ILE A 182 8.37 -27.14 2.78
#